data_0341f1f5c98d949a745cf7fac6aa7c0a
#
_entry.id   0341f1f5c98d949a745cf7fac6aa7c0a
#
_cell.length_a   1.000
_cell.length_b   1.000
_cell.length_c   1.000
_cell.angle_alpha   90.00
_cell.angle_beta   90.00
_cell.angle_gamma   90.00
#
_symmetry.space_group_name_H-M   'P 1'
#
loop_
_entity.id
_entity.type
_entity.pdbx_description
1 polymer ?
#
loop_
_entity_poly.entity_id
_entity_poly.type
_entity_poly.pdbx_seq_one_letter_code
_entity_poly.pdbx_strand_id
1 'polypeptide(L)'
;RPKLYLFGLSLGALGCEDSADLKTVFEDPIQGAVWSGPPFPSRQWADITRNRNAGSPSWLPEYRDSSMVRFTGQKNALNNDKRWGPIRNVYIQYASDPMTFFSPDLLFHKPDWLIGERGPDVSPHLTWYPIITFLQIGFDLPLATTPPLGYGHSISAANYIDAWIAVTAPTGWTDQDTARLKQLFADRPPPG
;
A
#
# COMPACT_ATOMS: atom_id res chain seq x y z
N ARG A 1 -6.60 -24.48 -15.20
CA ARG A 1 -7.45 -23.75 -14.25
C ARG A 1 -7.21 -22.25 -14.40
N PRO A 2 -8.23 -21.38 -14.36
CA PRO A 2 -8.05 -19.93 -14.39
C PRO A 2 -7.18 -19.46 -13.22
N LYS A 3 -6.38 -18.42 -13.43
CA LYS A 3 -5.63 -17.77 -12.37
C LYS A 3 -6.57 -16.89 -11.56
N LEU A 4 -6.48 -16.97 -10.23
CA LEU A 4 -7.28 -16.18 -9.31
C LEU A 4 -6.40 -15.11 -8.64
N TYR A 5 -6.86 -13.87 -8.72
CA TYR A 5 -6.22 -12.72 -8.08
C TYR A 5 -7.24 -11.99 -7.22
N LEU A 6 -6.79 -11.45 -6.09
CA LEU A 6 -7.61 -10.64 -5.21
C LEU A 6 -7.27 -9.16 -5.34
N PHE A 7 -8.27 -8.34 -5.10
CA PHE A 7 -8.10 -6.89 -5.03
C PHE A 7 -8.93 -6.31 -3.89
N GLY A 8 -8.33 -5.44 -3.12
CA GLY A 8 -9.01 -4.69 -2.09
C GLY A 8 -8.51 -3.26 -1.99
N LEU A 9 -9.44 -2.31 -1.88
CA LEU A 9 -9.19 -0.91 -1.63
C LEU A 9 -9.79 -0.53 -0.27
N SER A 10 -8.99 0.10 0.60
CA SER A 10 -9.46 0.61 1.89
C SER A 10 -10.12 -0.51 2.73
N LEU A 11 -11.35 -0.32 3.17
CA LEU A 11 -12.14 -1.35 3.87
C LEU A 11 -12.30 -2.64 3.05
N GLY A 12 -12.26 -2.56 1.71
CA GLY A 12 -12.22 -3.73 0.85
C GLY A 12 -10.92 -4.51 1.00
N ALA A 13 -9.78 -3.86 1.24
CA ALA A 13 -8.53 -4.54 1.55
C ALA A 13 -8.65 -5.32 2.86
N LEU A 14 -9.17 -4.70 3.92
CA LEU A 14 -9.42 -5.36 5.20
C LEU A 14 -10.33 -6.59 5.06
N GLY A 15 -11.47 -6.44 4.40
CA GLY A 15 -12.42 -7.53 4.21
C GLY A 15 -11.87 -8.68 3.35
N CYS A 16 -11.10 -8.36 2.31
CA CYS A 16 -10.45 -9.37 1.49
C CYS A 16 -9.29 -10.08 2.21
N GLU A 17 -8.50 -9.36 3.01
CA GLU A 17 -7.46 -9.97 3.85
C GLU A 17 -8.07 -10.99 4.85
N ASP A 18 -9.16 -10.63 5.51
CA ASP A 18 -9.87 -11.50 6.45
C ASP A 18 -10.52 -12.71 5.74
N SER A 19 -10.93 -12.53 4.48
CA SER A 19 -11.53 -13.62 3.67
C SER A 19 -10.49 -14.55 3.06
N ALA A 20 -9.28 -14.08 2.82
CA ALA A 20 -8.16 -14.86 2.30
C ALA A 20 -7.39 -15.58 3.42
N ASP A 21 -8.13 -16.22 4.32
CA ASP A 21 -7.53 -17.01 5.38
C ASP A 21 -6.75 -18.23 4.81
N LEU A 22 -5.90 -18.84 5.63
CA LEU A 22 -5.07 -19.95 5.21
C LEU A 22 -5.89 -21.13 4.65
N LYS A 23 -7.08 -21.39 5.22
CA LYS A 23 -7.94 -22.48 4.79
C LYS A 23 -8.45 -22.23 3.37
N THR A 24 -8.97 -21.03 3.11
CA THR A 24 -9.46 -20.61 1.79
C THR A 24 -8.35 -20.66 0.74
N VAL A 25 -7.13 -20.19 1.08
CA VAL A 25 -5.97 -20.23 0.18
C VAL A 25 -5.52 -21.66 -0.11
N PHE A 26 -5.67 -22.62 0.82
CA PHE A 26 -5.36 -24.03 0.57
C PHE A 26 -6.41 -24.72 -0.28
N GLU A 27 -7.69 -24.39 -0.10
CA GLU A 27 -8.79 -24.97 -0.89
C GLU A 27 -8.83 -24.40 -2.32
N ASP A 28 -8.56 -23.10 -2.48
CA ASP A 28 -8.53 -22.42 -3.78
C ASP A 28 -7.32 -21.45 -3.89
N PRO A 29 -6.15 -21.97 -4.28
CA PRO A 29 -4.91 -21.19 -4.30
C PRO A 29 -5.00 -19.96 -5.19
N ILE A 30 -4.77 -18.79 -4.60
CA ILE A 30 -4.62 -17.54 -5.31
C ILE A 30 -3.20 -17.41 -5.89
N GLN A 31 -3.04 -16.71 -7.00
CA GLN A 31 -1.75 -16.39 -7.59
C GLN A 31 -1.17 -15.07 -7.07
N GLY A 32 -2.01 -14.22 -6.51
CA GLY A 32 -1.58 -12.98 -5.90
C GLY A 32 -2.70 -12.03 -5.56
N ALA A 33 -2.33 -10.91 -4.97
CA ALA A 33 -3.27 -9.88 -4.57
C ALA A 33 -2.67 -8.47 -4.66
N VAL A 34 -3.55 -7.48 -4.83
CA VAL A 34 -3.22 -6.05 -4.70
C VAL A 34 -4.08 -5.47 -3.60
N TRP A 35 -3.43 -5.00 -2.56
CA TRP A 35 -4.01 -4.33 -1.39
C TRP A 35 -3.70 -2.84 -1.46
N SER A 36 -4.71 -2.01 -1.59
CA SER A 36 -4.54 -0.57 -1.77
C SER A 36 -5.06 0.20 -0.56
N GLY A 37 -4.23 1.07 -0.01
CA GLY A 37 -4.58 1.87 1.16
C GLY A 37 -5.13 1.02 2.31
N PRO A 38 -4.39 0.01 2.81
CA PRO A 38 -4.88 -0.85 3.90
C PRO A 38 -5.17 0.03 5.11
N PRO A 39 -6.39 -0.04 5.70
CA PRO A 39 -6.70 0.78 6.86
C PRO A 39 -5.96 0.28 8.10
N PHE A 40 -5.70 1.17 9.05
CA PHE A 40 -4.95 0.87 10.28
C PHE A 40 -5.43 -0.36 11.09
N PRO A 41 -6.71 -0.79 11.06
CA PRO A 41 -7.14 -2.02 11.73
C PRO A 41 -6.77 -3.32 10.98
N SER A 42 -6.17 -3.23 9.79
CA SER A 42 -5.76 -4.38 8.99
C SER A 42 -4.67 -5.18 9.70
N ARG A 43 -5.02 -6.37 10.18
CA ARG A 43 -4.14 -7.19 11.02
C ARG A 43 -2.94 -7.73 10.26
N GLN A 44 -3.15 -8.21 9.05
CA GLN A 44 -2.08 -8.77 8.22
C GLN A 44 -1.07 -7.67 7.84
N TRP A 45 -1.55 -6.53 7.37
CA TRP A 45 -0.72 -5.37 7.10
C TRP A 45 0.08 -4.92 8.33
N ALA A 46 -0.58 -4.80 9.48
CA ALA A 46 0.05 -4.37 10.73
C ALA A 46 1.13 -5.35 11.19
N ASP A 47 0.87 -6.67 11.07
CA ASP A 47 1.85 -7.69 11.44
C ASP A 47 3.08 -7.66 10.53
N ILE A 48 2.87 -7.60 9.22
CA ILE A 48 3.95 -7.51 8.23
C ILE A 48 4.77 -6.24 8.45
N THR A 49 4.12 -5.09 8.65
CA THR A 49 4.79 -3.80 8.85
C THR A 49 5.58 -3.77 10.16
N ARG A 50 5.06 -4.37 11.23
CA ARG A 50 5.74 -4.47 12.52
C ARG A 50 6.97 -5.38 12.47
N ASN A 51 6.87 -6.48 11.72
CA ASN A 51 7.95 -7.47 11.55
C ASN A 51 8.80 -7.22 10.30
N ARG A 52 8.81 -5.99 9.78
CA ARG A 52 9.63 -5.60 8.63
C ARG A 52 11.12 -5.74 8.91
N ASN A 53 11.89 -5.83 7.86
CA ASN A 53 13.34 -5.89 7.95
C ASN A 53 13.89 -4.63 8.63
N ALA A 54 14.89 -4.80 9.49
CA ALA A 54 15.56 -3.69 10.16
C ALA A 54 16.13 -2.71 9.12
N GLY A 55 15.90 -1.42 9.35
CA GLY A 55 16.35 -0.35 8.44
C GLY A 55 15.35 0.04 7.35
N SER A 56 14.31 -0.77 7.08
CA SER A 56 13.24 -0.34 6.17
C SER A 56 12.23 0.55 6.90
N PRO A 57 11.78 1.66 6.26
CA PRO A 57 10.80 2.54 6.90
C PRO A 57 9.41 1.90 6.94
N SER A 58 8.58 2.31 7.91
CA SER A 58 7.23 1.75 8.05
C SER A 58 6.28 2.14 6.90
N TRP A 59 6.56 3.23 6.21
CA TRP A 59 5.79 3.66 5.04
C TRP A 59 6.18 2.94 3.75
N LEU A 60 7.36 2.28 3.70
CA LEU A 60 7.81 1.40 2.61
C LEU A 60 8.55 0.19 3.20
N PRO A 61 7.83 -0.71 3.89
CA PRO A 61 8.46 -1.84 4.55
C PRO A 61 9.05 -2.84 3.56
N GLU A 62 10.21 -3.38 3.90
CA GLU A 62 10.69 -4.62 3.32
C GLU A 62 10.38 -5.76 4.29
N TYR A 63 9.86 -6.86 3.79
CA TYR A 63 9.53 -8.02 4.59
C TYR A 63 10.24 -9.26 4.09
N ARG A 64 11.08 -9.86 4.96
CA ARG A 64 11.91 -11.02 4.65
C ARG A 64 12.71 -10.81 3.34
N ASP A 65 12.66 -11.78 2.44
CA ASP A 65 13.32 -11.73 1.12
C ASP A 65 12.50 -11.01 0.03
N SER A 66 11.35 -10.43 0.39
CA SER A 66 10.41 -9.77 -0.52
C SER A 66 9.88 -10.67 -1.65
N SER A 67 9.91 -11.98 -1.47
CA SER A 67 9.43 -12.93 -2.49
C SER A 67 7.90 -13.05 -2.53
N MET A 68 7.23 -12.85 -1.39
CA MET A 68 5.78 -13.03 -1.29
C MET A 68 5.01 -11.72 -1.13
N VAL A 69 5.64 -10.70 -0.55
CA VAL A 69 5.01 -9.41 -0.27
C VAL A 69 5.97 -8.29 -0.62
N ARG A 70 5.48 -7.30 -1.36
CA ARG A 70 6.19 -6.05 -1.65
C ARG A 70 5.29 -4.86 -1.41
N PHE A 71 5.91 -3.76 -1.04
CA PHE A 71 5.25 -2.48 -0.83
C PHE A 71 5.67 -1.49 -1.90
N THR A 72 4.76 -0.60 -2.26
CA THR A 72 5.01 0.49 -3.19
C THR A 72 4.22 1.73 -2.79
N GLY A 73 4.68 2.88 -3.23
CA GLY A 73 4.06 4.17 -2.98
C GLY A 73 3.98 5.00 -4.26
N GLN A 74 4.16 6.32 -4.15
CA GLN A 74 4.17 7.23 -5.31
C GLN A 74 5.21 6.83 -6.36
N LYS A 75 6.38 6.40 -5.90
CA LYS A 75 7.43 5.84 -6.76
C LYS A 75 7.29 4.33 -6.81
N ASN A 76 7.42 3.75 -7.99
CA ASN A 76 7.41 2.31 -8.16
C ASN A 76 8.64 1.69 -7.46
N ALA A 77 8.40 0.94 -6.39
CA ALA A 77 9.42 0.22 -5.62
C ALA A 77 9.36 -1.30 -5.84
N LEU A 78 8.59 -1.77 -6.83
CA LEU A 78 8.35 -3.19 -7.08
C LEU A 78 9.45 -3.84 -7.93
N ASN A 79 10.17 -3.04 -8.71
CA ASN A 79 11.28 -3.48 -9.55
C ASN A 79 12.56 -3.54 -8.70
N ASN A 80 12.74 -4.65 -8.03
CA ASN A 80 13.99 -5.00 -7.33
C ASN A 80 14.53 -6.33 -7.90
N ASP A 81 15.81 -6.60 -7.69
CA ASP A 81 16.49 -7.80 -8.19
C ASP A 81 16.05 -9.11 -7.50
N LYS A 82 15.11 -9.01 -6.54
CA LYS A 82 14.63 -10.16 -5.78
C LYS A 82 13.59 -10.94 -6.59
N ARG A 83 13.68 -12.26 -6.56
CA ARG A 83 12.71 -13.13 -7.25
C ARG A 83 11.37 -13.15 -6.52
N TRP A 84 10.29 -13.19 -7.30
CA TRP A 84 8.96 -13.46 -6.79
C TRP A 84 8.79 -14.95 -6.48
N GLY A 85 8.10 -15.24 -5.38
CA GLY A 85 7.57 -16.56 -5.07
C GLY A 85 6.31 -16.91 -5.89
N PRO A 86 5.67 -18.03 -5.55
CA PRO A 86 4.47 -18.50 -6.27
C PRO A 86 3.23 -17.62 -6.06
N ILE A 87 3.13 -16.95 -4.92
CA ILE A 87 2.05 -16.01 -4.60
C ILE A 87 2.64 -14.62 -4.48
N ARG A 88 2.07 -13.65 -5.20
CA ARG A 88 2.59 -12.29 -5.28
C ARG A 88 1.61 -11.30 -4.67
N ASN A 89 1.94 -10.74 -3.52
CA ASN A 89 1.12 -9.75 -2.86
C ASN A 89 1.80 -8.38 -2.96
N VAL A 90 1.04 -7.36 -3.34
CA VAL A 90 1.51 -5.98 -3.38
C VAL A 90 0.61 -5.11 -2.52
N TYR A 91 1.22 -4.37 -1.60
CA TYR A 91 0.58 -3.27 -0.88
C TYR A 91 0.94 -1.95 -1.53
N ILE A 92 -0.09 -1.17 -1.86
CA ILE A 92 0.05 0.23 -2.31
C ILE A 92 -0.34 1.12 -1.14
N GLN A 93 0.59 1.95 -0.67
CA GLN A 93 0.34 2.87 0.43
C GLN A 93 1.16 4.15 0.27
N TYR A 94 0.62 5.27 0.73
CA TYR A 94 1.31 6.54 0.76
C TYR A 94 1.57 6.94 2.21
N ALA A 95 2.73 7.52 2.48
CA ALA A 95 3.11 7.87 3.85
C ALA A 95 2.21 8.96 4.45
N SER A 96 1.57 9.78 3.62
CA SER A 96 0.60 10.81 4.03
C SER A 96 -0.82 10.27 4.23
N ASP A 97 -1.07 8.96 4.04
CA ASP A 97 -2.40 8.38 4.16
C ASP A 97 -2.83 8.22 5.63
N PRO A 98 -3.78 9.04 6.12
CA PRO A 98 -4.23 8.95 7.50
C PRO A 98 -5.01 7.66 7.78
N MET A 99 -5.65 7.06 6.76
CA MET A 99 -6.39 5.80 6.91
C MET A 99 -5.44 4.63 7.23
N THR A 100 -4.25 4.64 6.65
CA THR A 100 -3.24 3.61 6.87
C THR A 100 -2.44 3.84 8.15
N PHE A 101 -2.05 5.10 8.42
CA PHE A 101 -1.08 5.42 9.48
C PHE A 101 -1.67 6.02 10.76
N PHE A 102 -2.98 6.13 10.87
CA PHE A 102 -3.62 6.44 12.13
C PHE A 102 -3.42 5.30 13.14
N SER A 103 -3.26 5.66 14.39
CA SER A 103 -3.25 4.68 15.50
C SER A 103 -3.72 5.37 16.77
N PRO A 104 -4.49 4.70 17.64
CA PRO A 104 -4.78 5.19 18.99
C PRO A 104 -3.52 5.49 19.81
N ASP A 105 -2.42 4.81 19.54
CA ASP A 105 -1.13 5.00 20.21
C ASP A 105 -0.53 6.40 19.98
N LEU A 106 -0.96 7.10 18.90
CA LEU A 106 -0.57 8.49 18.62
C LEU A 106 -0.89 9.45 19.77
N LEU A 107 -1.82 9.08 20.66
CA LEU A 107 -2.14 9.87 21.86
C LEU A 107 -0.91 10.09 22.75
N PHE A 108 -0.05 9.06 22.89
CA PHE A 108 1.02 9.06 23.88
C PHE A 108 2.38 8.62 23.32
N HIS A 109 2.41 8.05 22.10
CA HIS A 109 3.64 7.52 21.51
C HIS A 109 3.91 8.13 20.15
N LYS A 110 5.17 8.52 19.92
CA LYS A 110 5.62 8.97 18.61
C LYS A 110 5.60 7.79 17.64
N PRO A 111 4.90 7.91 16.50
CA PRO A 111 4.75 6.78 15.57
C PRO A 111 6.03 6.51 14.77
N ASP A 112 6.20 5.27 14.37
CA ASP A 112 7.36 4.80 13.59
C ASP A 112 7.58 5.58 12.29
N TRP A 113 6.49 6.02 11.61
CA TRP A 113 6.59 6.78 10.37
C TRP A 113 7.10 8.24 10.55
N LEU A 114 7.25 8.69 11.80
CA LEU A 114 7.96 9.94 12.17
C LEU A 114 9.34 9.69 12.77
N ILE A 115 9.77 8.42 12.86
CA ILE A 115 11.09 8.03 13.36
C ILE A 115 11.93 7.59 12.15
N GLY A 116 13.14 8.14 12.00
CA GLY A 116 14.01 7.82 10.89
C GLY A 116 13.63 8.52 9.57
N GLU A 117 13.71 7.80 8.47
CA GLU A 117 13.39 8.32 7.15
C GLU A 117 11.90 8.57 7.00
N ARG A 118 11.54 9.79 6.65
CA ARG A 118 10.15 10.19 6.37
C ARG A 118 9.74 9.85 4.96
N GLY A 119 8.47 9.55 4.81
CA GLY A 119 7.89 9.41 3.49
C GLY A 119 7.96 10.71 2.67
N PRO A 120 8.04 10.60 1.34
CA PRO A 120 8.28 11.74 0.46
C PRO A 120 7.15 12.77 0.48
N ASP A 121 5.95 12.37 0.90
CA ASP A 121 4.72 13.17 0.97
C ASP A 121 4.36 13.57 2.41
N VAL A 122 5.22 13.31 3.38
CA VAL A 122 5.07 13.76 4.77
C VAL A 122 5.89 15.02 4.99
N SER A 123 5.25 16.09 5.47
CA SER A 123 5.93 17.37 5.71
C SER A 123 7.18 17.20 6.60
N PRO A 124 8.33 17.74 6.20
CA PRO A 124 9.54 17.70 7.03
C PRO A 124 9.38 18.47 8.34
N HIS A 125 8.42 19.39 8.41
CA HIS A 125 8.12 20.20 9.59
C HIS A 125 7.11 19.55 10.54
N LEU A 126 6.48 18.45 10.16
CA LEU A 126 5.54 17.74 11.03
C LEU A 126 6.27 17.23 12.25
N THR A 127 5.89 17.73 13.43
CA THR A 127 6.43 17.32 14.72
C THR A 127 5.33 16.66 15.52
N TRP A 128 5.66 15.53 16.13
CA TRP A 128 4.72 14.83 16.98
C TRP A 128 4.58 15.54 18.33
N TYR A 129 3.35 15.80 18.71
CA TYR A 129 2.96 16.24 20.04
C TYR A 129 1.87 15.31 20.58
N PRO A 130 1.97 14.82 21.82
CA PRO A 130 0.92 14.01 22.46
C PRO A 130 -0.45 14.67 22.30
N ILE A 131 -1.49 13.88 22.09
CA ILE A 131 -2.88 14.32 21.92
C ILE A 131 -3.08 15.18 20.65
N ILE A 132 -2.27 16.21 20.42
CA ILE A 132 -2.42 17.14 19.30
C ILE A 132 -2.27 16.41 17.97
N THR A 133 -1.21 15.64 17.79
CA THR A 133 -1.01 14.88 16.54
C THR A 133 -2.09 13.82 16.35
N PHE A 134 -2.55 13.17 17.42
CA PHE A 134 -3.68 12.26 17.34
C PHE A 134 -4.95 12.95 16.83
N LEU A 135 -5.27 14.13 17.37
CA LEU A 135 -6.44 14.89 16.91
C LEU A 135 -6.28 15.37 15.48
N GLN A 136 -5.09 15.86 15.09
CA GLN A 136 -4.82 16.30 13.72
C GLN A 136 -5.06 15.16 12.72
N ILE A 137 -4.41 14.01 12.91
CA ILE A 137 -4.59 12.85 12.02
C ILE A 137 -6.02 12.31 12.09
N GLY A 138 -6.64 12.31 13.28
CA GLY A 138 -8.04 11.91 13.45
C GLY A 138 -9.02 12.78 12.66
N PHE A 139 -8.79 14.10 12.60
CA PHE A 139 -9.59 15.03 11.79
C PHE A 139 -9.29 14.91 10.28
N ASP A 140 -8.13 14.40 9.89
CA ASP A 140 -7.80 14.12 8.50
C ASP A 140 -8.48 12.85 7.96
N LEU A 141 -8.92 11.92 8.84
CA LEU A 141 -9.59 10.68 8.41
C LEU A 141 -10.81 10.92 7.51
N PRO A 142 -11.79 11.79 7.86
CA PRO A 142 -12.92 12.07 6.98
C PRO A 142 -12.54 12.74 5.66
N LEU A 143 -11.37 13.37 5.62
CA LEU A 143 -10.84 14.10 4.47
C LEU A 143 -9.78 13.32 3.70
N ALA A 144 -9.55 12.04 4.04
CA ALA A 144 -8.46 11.23 3.50
C ALA A 144 -8.47 11.10 1.96
N THR A 145 -9.65 11.21 1.34
CA THR A 145 -9.83 11.13 -0.13
C THR A 145 -9.87 12.48 -0.83
N THR A 146 -9.76 13.60 -0.10
CA THR A 146 -9.78 14.94 -0.69
C THR A 146 -8.45 15.41 -1.30
N PRO A 147 -7.27 14.87 -0.90
CA PRO A 147 -6.01 15.21 -1.55
C PRO A 147 -6.00 14.85 -3.04
N PRO A 148 -5.15 15.53 -3.84
CA PRO A 148 -4.93 15.18 -5.24
C PRO A 148 -4.50 13.71 -5.39
N LEU A 149 -4.74 13.14 -6.59
CA LEU A 149 -4.26 11.79 -6.92
C LEU A 149 -2.75 11.66 -6.66
N GLY A 150 -2.37 10.60 -5.98
CA GLY A 150 -0.99 10.36 -5.58
C GLY A 150 -0.65 10.82 -4.16
N TYR A 151 -1.62 11.33 -3.39
CA TYR A 151 -1.46 11.77 -2.01
C TYR A 151 -2.60 11.29 -1.11
N GLY A 152 -2.33 11.16 0.19
CA GLY A 152 -3.30 10.69 1.16
C GLY A 152 -3.87 9.33 0.77
N HIS A 153 -5.19 9.22 0.78
CA HIS A 153 -5.91 7.99 0.40
C HIS A 153 -6.34 7.98 -1.08
N SER A 154 -5.87 8.96 -1.88
CA SER A 154 -6.20 9.11 -3.31
C SER A 154 -5.15 8.43 -4.18
N ILE A 155 -5.25 7.10 -4.31
CA ILE A 155 -4.26 6.29 -5.02
C ILE A 155 -4.34 6.52 -6.54
N SER A 156 -3.18 6.80 -7.18
CA SER A 156 -3.12 7.06 -8.60
C SER A 156 -3.26 5.78 -9.44
N ALA A 157 -3.85 5.91 -10.63
CA ALA A 157 -3.96 4.80 -11.58
C ALA A 157 -2.60 4.22 -11.97
N ALA A 158 -1.56 5.05 -12.05
CA ALA A 158 -0.21 4.61 -12.37
C ALA A 158 0.33 3.57 -11.36
N ASN A 159 0.03 3.74 -10.06
CA ASN A 159 0.46 2.80 -9.03
C ASN A 159 -0.31 1.47 -9.11
N TYR A 160 -1.61 1.50 -9.46
CA TYR A 160 -2.36 0.28 -9.72
C TYR A 160 -1.81 -0.49 -10.93
N ILE A 161 -1.46 0.21 -12.01
CA ILE A 161 -0.89 -0.40 -13.22
C ILE A 161 0.42 -1.11 -12.86
N ASP A 162 1.33 -0.45 -12.14
CA ASP A 162 2.58 -1.06 -11.70
C ASP A 162 2.37 -2.29 -10.82
N ALA A 163 1.45 -2.18 -9.86
CA ALA A 163 1.13 -3.29 -8.95
C ALA A 163 0.56 -4.50 -9.70
N TRP A 164 -0.39 -4.28 -10.61
CA TRP A 164 -0.99 -5.36 -11.39
C TRP A 164 0.00 -6.02 -12.34
N ILE A 165 0.88 -5.26 -12.99
CA ILE A 165 1.97 -5.82 -13.81
C ILE A 165 2.89 -6.69 -12.96
N ALA A 166 3.29 -6.24 -11.79
CA ALA A 166 4.16 -7.00 -10.89
C ALA A 166 3.50 -8.30 -10.40
N VAL A 167 2.20 -8.25 -10.06
CA VAL A 167 1.45 -9.41 -9.55
C VAL A 167 1.15 -10.41 -10.64
N THR A 168 0.68 -9.95 -11.81
CA THR A 168 0.20 -10.85 -12.88
C THR A 168 1.30 -11.32 -13.81
N ALA A 169 2.39 -10.55 -13.93
CA ALA A 169 3.49 -10.78 -14.90
C ALA A 169 2.97 -11.18 -16.29
N PRO A 170 2.23 -10.31 -16.96
CA PRO A 170 1.55 -10.66 -18.22
C PRO A 170 2.59 -10.96 -19.32
N THR A 171 2.40 -12.08 -20.00
CA THR A 171 3.31 -12.51 -21.06
C THR A 171 3.24 -11.56 -22.26
N GLY A 172 4.38 -11.12 -22.77
CA GLY A 172 4.47 -10.23 -23.93
C GLY A 172 4.20 -8.76 -23.64
N TRP A 173 3.94 -8.41 -22.38
CA TRP A 173 3.80 -7.02 -21.94
C TRP A 173 5.15 -6.30 -21.87
N THR A 174 5.22 -5.09 -22.40
CA THR A 174 6.45 -4.30 -22.49
C THR A 174 6.38 -3.03 -21.63
N ASP A 175 7.52 -2.40 -21.39
CA ASP A 175 7.58 -1.09 -20.74
C ASP A 175 6.85 -0.01 -21.56
N GLN A 176 6.84 -0.14 -22.89
CA GLN A 176 6.10 0.76 -23.77
C GLN A 176 4.58 0.62 -23.56
N ASP A 177 4.06 -0.61 -23.38
CA ASP A 177 2.65 -0.85 -23.08
C ASP A 177 2.29 -0.23 -21.72
N THR A 178 3.16 -0.36 -20.74
CA THR A 178 3.02 0.26 -19.42
C THR A 178 2.95 1.78 -19.53
N ALA A 179 3.87 2.40 -20.25
CA ALA A 179 3.90 3.85 -20.44
C ALA A 179 2.64 4.34 -21.16
N ARG A 180 2.21 3.64 -22.22
CA ARG A 180 1.00 3.95 -22.95
C ARG A 180 -0.26 3.85 -22.09
N LEU A 181 -0.36 2.80 -21.27
CA LEU A 181 -1.51 2.63 -20.39
C LEU A 181 -1.56 3.73 -19.31
N LYS A 182 -0.43 4.06 -18.71
CA LYS A 182 -0.35 5.17 -17.75
C LYS A 182 -0.76 6.50 -18.37
N GLN A 183 -0.33 6.78 -19.60
CA GLN A 183 -0.69 8.00 -20.32
C GLN A 183 -2.21 8.08 -20.57
N LEU A 184 -2.84 6.98 -21.01
CA LEU A 184 -4.29 6.92 -21.21
C LEU A 184 -5.10 7.25 -19.95
N PHE A 185 -4.59 6.90 -18.77
CA PHE A 185 -5.24 7.25 -17.51
C PHE A 185 -4.91 8.68 -17.04
N ALA A 186 -3.70 9.18 -17.33
CA ALA A 186 -3.33 10.56 -17.02
C ALA A 186 -4.15 11.59 -17.82
N ASP A 187 -4.52 11.25 -19.04
CA ASP A 187 -5.30 12.11 -19.95
C ASP A 187 -6.81 12.08 -19.67
N ARG A 188 -7.28 11.20 -18.77
CA ARG A 188 -8.69 11.16 -18.39
C ARG A 188 -8.98 12.22 -17.32
N PRO A 189 -10.08 12.99 -17.49
CA PRO A 189 -10.51 13.85 -16.39
C PRO A 189 -10.83 12.99 -15.16
N PRO A 190 -10.60 13.50 -13.95
CA PRO A 190 -11.04 12.80 -12.74
C PRO A 190 -12.54 12.55 -12.80
N PRO A 191 -13.03 11.41 -12.29
CA PRO A 191 -14.45 11.18 -12.16
C PRO A 191 -15.06 12.30 -11.33
N GLY A 192 -16.11 12.92 -11.89
CA GLY A 192 -16.85 14.00 -11.24
C GLY A 192 -17.64 13.54 -10.02
#